data_1284460df5906954007bb6eb90cefc7c
#
_entry.id   1284460df5906954007bb6eb90cefc7c
#
_cell.length_a   1.000
_cell.length_b   1.000
_cell.length_c   1.000
_cell.angle_alpha   90.00
_cell.angle_beta   90.00
_cell.angle_gamma   90.00
#
_symmetry.space_group_name_H-M   'P 1'
#
loop_
_entity.id
_entity.type
_entity.pdbx_description
1 polymer ?
#
loop_
_entity_poly.entity_id
_entity_poly.type
_entity_poly.pdbx_seq_one_letter_code
_entity_poly.pdbx_strand_id
1 'polypeptide(L)'
;NSKASTISLHSRKNKNQQNNYLIHHKNKIKSSINNNENMIDITKSSLIGLHNVKNSMAAIAVSEILNISNKKIIESLKTFQNVEHRLEHFLTINKVKYVNDSKATNVNATFYALNSFKKPIVWIVGGVDKGNDYSQLVPLVKSNVKAIICLGSDNDKIISTFSQHCNLIVSTNKMVDAVKSAYDISKQGDVVLLSPACASFDLFENFEQRGNLFKDQVRKL
;
A
#
# COMPACT_ATOMS: atom_id res chain seq x y z
N ASN A 1 -0.47 35.94 -19.37
CA ASN A 1 -1.28 35.59 -18.20
C ASN A 1 -2.00 34.25 -18.48
N SER A 2 -1.31 33.13 -18.35
CA SER A 2 -1.97 31.83 -18.36
C SER A 2 -2.64 31.62 -17.00
N LYS A 3 -3.99 31.63 -16.97
CA LYS A 3 -4.74 31.19 -15.79
C LYS A 3 -4.43 29.70 -15.58
N ALA A 4 -3.78 29.36 -14.49
CA ALA A 4 -3.59 27.96 -14.09
C ALA A 4 -4.97 27.33 -13.91
N SER A 5 -5.29 26.28 -14.66
CA SER A 5 -6.51 25.50 -14.49
C SER A 5 -6.27 24.45 -13.41
N THR A 6 -7.11 24.43 -12.39
CA THR A 6 -7.05 23.43 -11.32
C THR A 6 -7.86 22.22 -11.70
N ILE A 7 -7.30 21.01 -11.51
CA ILE A 7 -8.01 19.75 -11.67
C ILE A 7 -8.32 19.19 -10.29
N SER A 8 -9.58 18.91 -10.04
CA SER A 8 -10.05 18.39 -8.76
C SER A 8 -10.25 16.86 -8.81
N LEU A 9 -9.66 16.13 -7.86
CA LEU A 9 -9.80 14.68 -7.72
C LEU A 9 -10.75 14.35 -6.55
N HIS A 10 -11.89 13.72 -6.83
CA HIS A 10 -12.93 13.46 -5.83
C HIS A 10 -13.38 12.00 -5.80
N SER A 11 -13.84 11.55 -4.63
CA SER A 11 -14.55 10.27 -4.48
C SER A 11 -16.05 10.38 -4.76
N ARG A 12 -16.62 11.60 -4.77
CA ARG A 12 -18.03 11.91 -5.06
C ARG A 12 -18.17 13.25 -5.76
N LYS A 13 -19.22 13.41 -6.57
CA LYS A 13 -19.54 14.67 -7.27
C LYS A 13 -20.09 15.71 -6.28
N ASN A 14 -19.47 16.89 -6.18
CA ASN A 14 -20.01 18.05 -5.49
C ASN A 14 -20.78 18.94 -6.47
N LYS A 15 -21.89 19.57 -6.02
CA LYS A 15 -22.78 20.40 -6.87
C LYS A 15 -22.09 21.63 -7.47
N ASN A 16 -20.96 22.09 -6.95
CA ASN A 16 -20.22 23.30 -7.38
C ASN A 16 -18.90 22.95 -8.11
N GLN A 17 -18.85 21.85 -8.88
CA GLN A 17 -17.64 21.45 -9.56
C GLN A 17 -17.32 22.34 -10.77
N GLN A 18 -16.07 22.84 -10.80
CA GLN A 18 -15.45 23.53 -11.93
C GLN A 18 -15.28 22.57 -13.13
N ASN A 19 -15.01 23.12 -14.31
CA ASN A 19 -14.99 22.41 -15.60
C ASN A 19 -14.03 21.22 -15.72
N ASN A 20 -13.02 21.09 -14.83
CA ASN A 20 -12.04 20.01 -14.89
C ASN A 20 -12.08 19.17 -13.59
N TYR A 21 -12.52 17.92 -13.68
CA TYR A 21 -12.60 17.03 -12.52
C TYR A 21 -12.41 15.55 -12.89
N LEU A 22 -11.98 14.75 -11.92
CA LEU A 22 -12.06 13.30 -11.95
C LEU A 22 -12.82 12.78 -10.73
N ILE A 23 -13.70 11.80 -10.93
CA ILE A 23 -14.49 11.17 -9.88
C ILE A 23 -14.28 9.66 -9.95
N HIS A 24 -13.91 9.05 -8.82
CA HIS A 24 -13.89 7.61 -8.67
C HIS A 24 -15.21 7.13 -8.06
N HIS A 25 -15.87 6.19 -8.72
CA HIS A 25 -17.03 5.49 -8.20
C HIS A 25 -16.97 4.01 -8.55
N LYS A 26 -16.93 3.13 -7.53
CA LYS A 26 -16.72 1.69 -7.68
C LYS A 26 -15.42 1.42 -8.47
N ASN A 27 -15.51 0.78 -9.63
CA ASN A 27 -14.37 0.43 -10.48
C ASN A 27 -14.26 1.33 -11.73
N LYS A 28 -14.83 2.53 -11.69
CA LYS A 28 -14.81 3.47 -12.82
C LYS A 28 -14.30 4.83 -12.38
N ILE A 29 -13.51 5.45 -13.25
CA ILE A 29 -13.08 6.83 -13.12
C ILE A 29 -13.79 7.60 -14.24
N LYS A 30 -14.66 8.54 -13.83
CA LYS A 30 -15.24 9.53 -14.74
C LYS A 30 -14.35 10.75 -14.71
N SER A 31 -13.92 11.21 -15.86
CA SER A 31 -13.19 12.47 -16.04
C SER A 31 -13.99 13.46 -16.87
N SER A 32 -13.77 14.74 -16.61
CA SER A 32 -14.17 15.85 -17.45
C SER A 32 -13.00 16.81 -17.52
N ILE A 33 -12.31 16.85 -18.64
CA ILE A 33 -11.14 17.71 -18.86
C ILE A 33 -11.30 18.40 -20.20
N ASN A 34 -11.14 19.72 -20.21
CA ASN A 34 -11.30 20.55 -21.40
C ASN A 34 -12.63 20.30 -22.14
N ASN A 35 -13.73 20.14 -21.38
CA ASN A 35 -15.08 19.83 -21.87
C ASN A 35 -15.23 18.43 -22.52
N ASN A 36 -14.23 17.59 -22.45
CA ASN A 36 -14.31 16.19 -22.87
C ASN A 36 -14.65 15.30 -21.67
N GLU A 37 -15.79 14.61 -21.74
CA GLU A 37 -16.17 13.63 -20.72
C GLU A 37 -15.75 12.22 -21.16
N ASN A 38 -15.03 11.52 -20.25
CA ASN A 38 -14.60 10.16 -20.46
C ASN A 38 -14.97 9.27 -19.26
N MET A 39 -15.08 7.98 -19.52
CA MET A 39 -15.27 6.97 -18.47
C MET A 39 -14.28 5.83 -18.68
N ILE A 40 -13.39 5.65 -17.71
CA ILE A 40 -12.34 4.66 -17.73
C ILE A 40 -12.65 3.57 -16.71
N ASP A 41 -12.77 2.32 -17.18
CA ASP A 41 -12.95 1.14 -16.34
C ASP A 41 -11.59 0.65 -15.84
N ILE A 42 -11.41 0.64 -14.51
CA ILE A 42 -10.19 0.20 -13.84
C ILE A 42 -10.31 -1.21 -13.22
N THR A 43 -11.39 -1.94 -13.52
CA THR A 43 -11.62 -3.31 -12.98
C THR A 43 -10.45 -4.26 -13.29
N LYS A 44 -9.83 -4.09 -14.45
CA LYS A 44 -8.71 -4.91 -14.93
C LYS A 44 -7.34 -4.30 -14.64
N SER A 45 -7.27 -3.21 -13.87
CA SER A 45 -6.01 -2.64 -13.45
C SER A 45 -5.30 -3.59 -12.48
N SER A 46 -4.00 -3.76 -12.64
CA SER A 46 -3.16 -4.52 -11.71
C SER A 46 -2.92 -3.77 -10.39
N LEU A 47 -3.24 -2.48 -10.35
CA LEU A 47 -3.02 -1.59 -9.22
C LEU A 47 -4.09 -1.76 -8.15
N ILE A 48 -3.72 -2.28 -6.98
CA ILE A 48 -4.63 -2.54 -5.85
C ILE A 48 -4.58 -1.38 -4.85
N GLY A 49 -5.73 -1.09 -4.22
CA GLY A 49 -5.85 -0.13 -3.12
C GLY A 49 -6.24 1.29 -3.54
N LEU A 50 -6.87 2.02 -2.62
CA LEU A 50 -7.43 3.35 -2.87
C LEU A 50 -6.36 4.39 -3.27
N HIS A 51 -5.15 4.28 -2.73
CA HIS A 51 -4.04 5.16 -3.10
C HIS A 51 -3.65 4.98 -4.58
N ASN A 52 -3.65 3.74 -5.08
CA ASN A 52 -3.37 3.47 -6.49
C ASN A 52 -4.50 3.95 -7.40
N VAL A 53 -5.76 3.91 -6.95
CA VAL A 53 -6.86 4.57 -7.66
C VAL A 53 -6.61 6.08 -7.79
N LYS A 54 -6.18 6.75 -6.72
CA LYS A 54 -5.83 8.18 -6.76
C LYS A 54 -4.65 8.46 -7.69
N ASN A 55 -3.62 7.62 -7.66
CA ASN A 55 -2.47 7.71 -8.57
C ASN A 55 -2.92 7.52 -10.03
N SER A 56 -3.80 6.56 -10.31
CA SER A 56 -4.38 6.35 -11.63
C SER A 56 -5.19 7.56 -12.09
N MET A 57 -5.98 8.18 -11.19
CA MET A 57 -6.71 9.41 -11.52
C MET A 57 -5.76 10.53 -11.92
N ALA A 58 -4.66 10.73 -11.21
CA ALA A 58 -3.66 11.74 -11.57
C ALA A 58 -3.01 11.43 -12.93
N ALA A 59 -2.63 10.17 -13.17
CA ALA A 59 -2.07 9.75 -14.45
C ALA A 59 -3.06 9.93 -15.62
N ILE A 60 -4.34 9.58 -15.42
CA ILE A 60 -5.42 9.81 -16.41
C ILE A 60 -5.56 11.30 -16.71
N ALA A 61 -5.58 12.16 -15.68
CA ALA A 61 -5.70 13.60 -15.86
C ALA A 61 -4.59 14.16 -16.75
N VAL A 62 -3.33 13.79 -16.45
CA VAL A 62 -2.19 14.21 -17.27
C VAL A 62 -2.27 13.66 -18.69
N SER A 63 -2.67 12.40 -18.85
CA SER A 63 -2.80 11.77 -20.16
C SER A 63 -3.86 12.44 -21.03
N GLU A 64 -4.99 12.83 -20.45
CA GLU A 64 -6.05 13.55 -21.17
C GLU A 64 -5.63 14.97 -21.56
N ILE A 65 -4.88 15.68 -20.71
CA ILE A 65 -4.30 16.99 -21.06
C ILE A 65 -3.36 16.87 -22.27
N LEU A 66 -2.58 15.76 -22.31
CA LEU A 66 -1.65 15.46 -23.40
C LEU A 66 -2.34 14.84 -24.62
N ASN A 67 -3.68 14.77 -24.64
CA ASN A 67 -4.49 14.19 -25.72
C ASN A 67 -4.14 12.72 -26.04
N ILE A 68 -3.74 11.94 -25.04
CA ILE A 68 -3.53 10.50 -25.20
C ILE A 68 -4.89 9.81 -25.28
N SER A 69 -5.07 8.94 -26.28
CA SER A 69 -6.36 8.27 -26.50
C SER A 69 -6.74 7.34 -25.33
N ASN A 70 -8.04 7.28 -25.02
CA ASN A 70 -8.59 6.42 -23.96
C ASN A 70 -8.17 4.95 -24.12
N LYS A 71 -8.07 4.46 -25.35
CA LYS A 71 -7.61 3.09 -25.62
C LYS A 71 -6.20 2.85 -25.07
N LYS A 72 -5.26 3.77 -25.31
CA LYS A 72 -3.89 3.70 -24.79
C LYS A 72 -3.85 3.82 -23.25
N ILE A 73 -4.66 4.72 -22.68
CA ILE A 73 -4.75 4.89 -21.22
C ILE A 73 -5.22 3.59 -20.56
N ILE A 74 -6.30 2.99 -21.06
CA ILE A 74 -6.86 1.74 -20.54
C ILE A 74 -5.85 0.58 -20.69
N GLU A 75 -5.19 0.49 -21.84
CA GLU A 75 -4.17 -0.53 -22.08
C GLU A 75 -3.00 -0.40 -21.10
N SER A 76 -2.48 0.82 -20.91
CA SER A 76 -1.41 1.10 -19.95
C SER A 76 -1.81 0.74 -18.52
N LEU A 77 -3.03 1.06 -18.07
CA LEU A 77 -3.52 0.69 -16.74
C LEU A 77 -3.66 -0.82 -16.55
N LYS A 78 -3.97 -1.57 -17.62
CA LYS A 78 -4.08 -3.04 -17.57
C LYS A 78 -2.72 -3.73 -17.55
N THR A 79 -1.77 -3.20 -18.32
CA THR A 79 -0.44 -3.80 -18.51
C THR A 79 0.60 -3.28 -17.52
N PHE A 80 0.27 -2.21 -16.78
CA PHE A 80 1.18 -1.64 -15.80
C PHE A 80 1.57 -2.68 -14.76
N GLN A 81 2.84 -2.95 -14.68
CA GLN A 81 3.38 -3.83 -13.64
C GLN A 81 3.59 -3.03 -12.36
N ASN A 82 3.18 -3.62 -11.24
CA ASN A 82 3.34 -2.97 -9.94
C ASN A 82 4.83 -2.69 -9.68
N VAL A 83 5.12 -1.52 -9.14
CA VAL A 83 6.49 -1.15 -8.77
C VAL A 83 6.95 -2.08 -7.66
N GLU A 84 8.13 -2.66 -7.81
CA GLU A 84 8.78 -3.51 -6.80
C GLU A 84 8.77 -2.82 -5.43
N HIS A 85 8.58 -3.60 -4.38
CA HIS A 85 8.47 -3.13 -2.99
C HIS A 85 7.27 -2.22 -2.67
N ARG A 86 6.25 -2.13 -3.56
CA ARG A 86 4.99 -1.40 -3.31
C ARG A 86 3.79 -2.32 -3.39
N LEU A 87 3.29 -2.80 -2.25
CA LEU A 87 2.20 -3.80 -2.16
C LEU A 87 2.41 -4.95 -3.18
N GLU A 88 3.65 -5.32 -3.40
CA GLU A 88 4.08 -6.34 -4.35
C GLU A 88 3.66 -7.72 -3.81
N HIS A 89 2.59 -8.29 -4.35
CA HIS A 89 2.28 -9.71 -4.12
C HIS A 89 3.24 -10.55 -4.98
N PHE A 90 4.25 -11.15 -4.35
CA PHE A 90 5.28 -11.87 -5.10
C PHE A 90 5.22 -13.40 -4.96
N LEU A 91 4.55 -13.92 -3.91
CA LEU A 91 4.47 -15.36 -3.69
C LEU A 91 3.23 -15.74 -2.86
N THR A 92 2.75 -16.95 -3.06
CA THR A 92 1.72 -17.59 -2.22
C THR A 92 2.20 -18.97 -1.80
N ILE A 93 2.29 -19.21 -0.48
CA ILE A 93 2.69 -20.51 0.10
C ILE A 93 1.53 -21.00 0.97
N ASN A 94 1.09 -22.26 0.81
CA ASN A 94 -0.02 -22.84 1.57
C ASN A 94 -1.28 -21.96 1.62
N LYS A 95 -1.59 -21.28 0.51
CA LYS A 95 -2.69 -20.32 0.36
C LYS A 95 -2.56 -19.08 1.27
N VAL A 96 -1.39 -18.78 1.82
CA VAL A 96 -1.00 -17.54 2.47
C VAL A 96 -0.33 -16.65 1.45
N LYS A 97 -0.78 -15.40 1.32
CA LYS A 97 -0.19 -14.41 0.41
C LYS A 97 0.94 -13.66 1.10
N TYR A 98 2.10 -13.61 0.45
CA TYR A 98 3.24 -12.80 0.90
C TYR A 98 3.33 -11.53 0.08
N VAL A 99 3.29 -10.39 0.77
CA VAL A 99 3.23 -9.04 0.16
C VAL A 99 4.38 -8.21 0.66
N ASN A 100 5.19 -7.72 -0.27
CA ASN A 100 6.31 -6.84 -0.01
C ASN A 100 5.91 -5.38 -0.25
N ASP A 101 5.86 -4.61 0.83
CA ASP A 101 5.61 -3.17 0.81
C ASP A 101 6.75 -2.42 1.54
N SER A 102 7.99 -2.90 1.33
CA SER A 102 9.17 -2.36 2.02
C SER A 102 9.37 -0.86 1.78
N LYS A 103 8.83 -0.30 0.70
CA LYS A 103 8.85 1.13 0.40
C LYS A 103 7.92 1.97 1.27
N ALA A 104 7.04 1.36 2.08
CA ALA A 104 6.21 2.05 3.07
C ALA A 104 7.05 2.47 4.28
N THR A 105 7.83 3.52 4.14
CA THR A 105 8.77 4.02 5.15
C THR A 105 8.18 5.09 6.07
N ASN A 106 6.85 5.20 6.11
CA ASN A 106 6.11 6.09 6.98
C ASN A 106 4.71 5.54 7.31
N VAL A 107 4.10 6.05 8.37
CA VAL A 107 2.80 5.63 8.90
C VAL A 107 1.68 5.74 7.86
N ASN A 108 1.66 6.83 7.08
CA ASN A 108 0.60 7.05 6.09
C ASN A 108 0.63 5.99 4.97
N ALA A 109 1.80 5.61 4.48
CA ALA A 109 1.93 4.54 3.49
C ALA A 109 1.41 3.20 4.05
N THR A 110 1.81 2.85 5.27
CA THR A 110 1.36 1.64 5.97
C THR A 110 -0.14 1.65 6.27
N PHE A 111 -0.73 2.81 6.56
CA PHE A 111 -2.19 2.94 6.70
C PHE A 111 -2.92 2.44 5.44
N TYR A 112 -2.50 2.87 4.27
CA TYR A 112 -3.10 2.40 3.01
C TYR A 112 -2.81 0.92 2.76
N ALA A 113 -1.63 0.41 3.13
CA ALA A 113 -1.30 -0.99 2.98
C ALA A 113 -2.20 -1.88 3.83
N LEU A 114 -2.34 -1.61 5.13
CA LEU A 114 -3.23 -2.34 6.03
C LEU A 114 -4.70 -2.28 5.60
N ASN A 115 -5.15 -1.13 5.08
CA ASN A 115 -6.51 -0.95 4.60
C ASN A 115 -6.81 -1.64 3.25
N SER A 116 -5.78 -2.12 2.55
CA SER A 116 -5.93 -2.77 1.23
C SER A 116 -6.40 -4.22 1.32
N PHE A 117 -6.37 -4.84 2.50
CA PHE A 117 -6.71 -6.24 2.69
C PHE A 117 -7.92 -6.39 3.62
N LYS A 118 -8.85 -7.26 3.20
CA LYS A 118 -10.03 -7.68 4.01
C LYS A 118 -9.81 -9.05 4.69
N LYS A 119 -8.59 -9.57 4.65
CA LYS A 119 -8.16 -10.84 5.23
C LYS A 119 -7.32 -10.57 6.46
N PRO A 120 -7.24 -11.51 7.42
CA PRO A 120 -6.34 -11.36 8.54
C PRO A 120 -4.88 -11.15 8.08
N ILE A 121 -4.22 -10.20 8.69
CA ILE A 121 -2.85 -9.80 8.34
C ILE A 121 -1.89 -10.23 9.46
N VAL A 122 -0.81 -10.90 9.11
CA VAL A 122 0.42 -10.98 9.91
C VAL A 122 1.33 -9.87 9.42
N TRP A 123 1.48 -8.83 10.24
CA TRP A 123 2.13 -7.59 9.85
C TRP A 123 3.56 -7.50 10.37
N ILE A 124 4.53 -7.34 9.46
CA ILE A 124 5.94 -7.09 9.78
C ILE A 124 6.17 -5.58 9.70
N VAL A 125 6.58 -4.98 10.82
CA VAL A 125 6.72 -3.53 11.02
C VAL A 125 8.00 -3.22 11.78
N GLY A 126 8.61 -2.05 11.55
CA GLY A 126 9.78 -1.60 12.30
C GLY A 126 10.89 -1.01 11.45
N GLY A 127 11.91 -0.54 12.12
CA GLY A 127 13.03 0.22 11.57
C GLY A 127 13.25 1.52 12.33
N VAL A 128 13.96 2.49 11.75
CA VAL A 128 14.24 3.77 12.37
C VAL A 128 12.97 4.61 12.51
N ASP A 129 12.54 4.86 13.75
CA ASP A 129 11.44 5.77 14.07
C ASP A 129 11.89 7.23 13.89
N LYS A 130 11.13 8.00 13.13
CA LYS A 130 11.38 9.43 12.88
C LYS A 130 10.37 10.34 13.60
N GLY A 131 9.92 9.93 14.79
CA GLY A 131 8.86 10.64 15.52
C GLY A 131 7.45 10.23 15.04
N ASN A 132 7.30 9.00 14.57
CA ASN A 132 6.04 8.49 14.04
C ASN A 132 4.91 8.52 15.08
N ASP A 133 3.73 8.95 14.67
CA ASP A 133 2.48 8.76 15.40
C ASP A 133 1.76 7.51 14.85
N TYR A 134 1.85 6.40 15.58
CA TYR A 134 1.21 5.14 15.20
C TYR A 134 -0.27 5.07 15.59
N SER A 135 -0.82 6.03 16.33
CA SER A 135 -2.22 6.02 16.78
C SER A 135 -3.21 5.89 15.62
N GLN A 136 -2.87 6.46 14.47
CA GLN A 136 -3.66 6.39 13.25
C GLN A 136 -3.84 4.96 12.70
N LEU A 137 -2.94 4.03 13.06
CA LEU A 137 -3.01 2.63 12.63
C LEU A 137 -3.84 1.76 13.57
N VAL A 138 -4.11 2.21 14.81
CA VAL A 138 -4.83 1.43 15.83
C VAL A 138 -6.17 0.89 15.34
N PRO A 139 -7.05 1.66 14.67
CA PRO A 139 -8.32 1.12 14.16
C PRO A 139 -8.13 -0.04 13.18
N LEU A 140 -7.12 0.05 12.30
CA LEU A 140 -6.81 -0.99 11.31
C LEU A 140 -6.15 -2.21 11.96
N VAL A 141 -5.31 -2.00 12.97
CA VAL A 141 -4.72 -3.11 13.74
C VAL A 141 -5.84 -3.91 14.41
N LYS A 142 -6.77 -3.26 15.11
CA LYS A 142 -7.91 -3.93 15.74
C LYS A 142 -8.79 -4.71 14.78
N SER A 143 -8.96 -4.23 13.55
CA SER A 143 -9.91 -4.83 12.60
C SER A 143 -9.26 -5.88 11.69
N ASN A 144 -8.00 -5.72 11.33
CA ASN A 144 -7.39 -6.46 10.23
C ASN A 144 -6.13 -7.24 10.63
N VAL A 145 -5.44 -6.86 11.73
CA VAL A 145 -4.15 -7.44 12.09
C VAL A 145 -4.34 -8.54 13.14
N LYS A 146 -3.88 -9.74 12.80
CA LYS A 146 -3.91 -10.93 13.64
C LYS A 146 -2.67 -11.03 14.53
N ALA A 147 -1.52 -10.63 14.01
CA ALA A 147 -0.25 -10.63 14.71
C ALA A 147 0.66 -9.52 14.18
N ILE A 148 1.51 -9.01 15.06
CA ILE A 148 2.54 -8.02 14.72
C ILE A 148 3.91 -8.66 14.94
N ILE A 149 4.80 -8.50 13.96
CA ILE A 149 6.20 -8.87 14.07
C ILE A 149 7.02 -7.59 13.96
N CYS A 150 7.57 -7.16 15.07
CA CYS A 150 8.44 -5.99 15.14
C CYS A 150 9.84 -6.37 14.65
N LEU A 151 10.29 -5.74 13.58
CA LEU A 151 11.60 -5.95 12.96
C LEU A 151 12.40 -4.64 12.99
N GLY A 152 13.24 -4.49 13.99
CA GLY A 152 14.04 -3.28 14.17
C GLY A 152 15.03 -3.44 15.32
N SER A 153 15.97 -2.50 15.41
CA SER A 153 16.93 -2.44 16.54
C SER A 153 16.24 -1.95 17.82
N ASP A 154 15.23 -1.10 17.69
CA ASP A 154 14.36 -0.61 18.76
C ASP A 154 12.91 -0.76 18.35
N ASN A 155 12.15 -1.55 19.11
CA ASN A 155 10.76 -1.87 18.84
C ASN A 155 9.81 -1.38 19.95
N ASP A 156 10.31 -0.72 20.99
CA ASP A 156 9.55 -0.39 22.22
C ASP A 156 8.33 0.47 21.96
N LYS A 157 8.47 1.47 21.10
CA LYS A 157 7.36 2.37 20.76
C LYS A 157 6.25 1.67 19.99
N ILE A 158 6.58 0.74 19.10
CA ILE A 158 5.60 -0.06 18.35
C ILE A 158 4.88 -1.01 19.32
N ILE A 159 5.65 -1.71 20.16
CA ILE A 159 5.11 -2.64 21.16
C ILE A 159 4.18 -1.90 22.13
N SER A 160 4.63 -0.79 22.72
CA SER A 160 3.83 -0.01 23.66
C SER A 160 2.53 0.52 23.03
N THR A 161 2.58 0.93 21.76
CA THR A 161 1.39 1.42 21.06
C THR A 161 0.35 0.31 20.81
N PHE A 162 0.80 -0.89 20.44
CA PHE A 162 -0.12 -1.92 19.94
C PHE A 162 -0.40 -3.06 20.92
N SER A 163 0.30 -3.15 22.07
CA SER A 163 0.13 -4.25 23.04
C SER A 163 -1.31 -4.42 23.55
N GLN A 164 -2.07 -3.33 23.68
CA GLN A 164 -3.48 -3.38 24.08
C GLN A 164 -4.44 -3.65 22.90
N HIS A 165 -3.93 -3.78 21.68
CA HIS A 165 -4.74 -3.83 20.45
C HIS A 165 -4.49 -5.06 19.60
N CYS A 166 -3.38 -5.79 19.85
CA CYS A 166 -3.03 -7.04 19.21
C CYS A 166 -2.42 -8.00 20.24
N ASN A 167 -3.02 -9.18 20.36
CA ASN A 167 -2.64 -10.15 21.41
C ASN A 167 -1.32 -10.87 21.11
N LEU A 168 -0.86 -10.86 19.88
CA LEU A 168 0.37 -11.57 19.48
C LEU A 168 1.34 -10.58 18.85
N ILE A 169 2.37 -10.24 19.61
CA ILE A 169 3.47 -9.39 19.17
C ILE A 169 4.78 -10.13 19.38
N VAL A 170 5.56 -10.27 18.33
CA VAL A 170 6.91 -10.86 18.34
C VAL A 170 7.92 -9.76 18.02
N SER A 171 9.06 -9.74 18.71
CA SER A 171 10.14 -8.77 18.45
C SER A 171 11.40 -9.49 18.01
N THR A 172 12.03 -9.01 16.95
CA THR A 172 13.29 -9.52 16.42
C THR A 172 14.08 -8.43 15.71
N ASN A 173 15.37 -8.64 15.54
CA ASN A 173 16.23 -7.82 14.69
C ASN A 173 16.79 -8.59 13.47
N LYS A 174 16.24 -9.79 13.18
CA LYS A 174 16.68 -10.61 12.04
C LYS A 174 15.51 -10.91 11.10
N MET A 175 15.71 -10.67 9.82
CA MET A 175 14.68 -10.93 8.78
C MET A 175 14.29 -12.41 8.73
N VAL A 176 15.25 -13.32 8.92
CA VAL A 176 14.99 -14.78 8.92
C VAL A 176 14.00 -15.16 10.01
N ASP A 177 14.18 -14.63 11.23
CA ASP A 177 13.30 -14.92 12.36
C ASP A 177 11.92 -14.27 12.17
N ALA A 178 11.88 -13.06 11.60
CA ALA A 178 10.62 -12.38 11.28
C ALA A 178 9.78 -13.18 10.27
N VAL A 179 10.41 -13.68 9.20
CA VAL A 179 9.73 -14.48 8.18
C VAL A 179 9.30 -15.84 8.74
N LYS A 180 10.15 -16.51 9.53
CA LYS A 180 9.81 -17.78 10.18
C LYS A 180 8.62 -17.61 11.12
N SER A 181 8.66 -16.60 12.00
CA SER A 181 7.53 -16.32 12.90
C SER A 181 6.24 -16.02 12.12
N ALA A 182 6.34 -15.27 11.00
CA ALA A 182 5.19 -14.98 10.16
C ALA A 182 4.60 -16.25 9.54
N TYR A 183 5.45 -17.17 9.09
CA TYR A 183 5.04 -18.46 8.54
C TYR A 183 4.32 -19.32 9.60
N ASP A 184 4.91 -19.47 10.79
CA ASP A 184 4.37 -20.30 11.87
C ASP A 184 3.01 -19.78 12.40
N ILE A 185 2.81 -18.46 12.39
CA ILE A 185 1.60 -17.81 12.87
C ILE A 185 0.49 -17.82 11.79
N SER A 186 0.86 -17.73 10.52
CA SER A 186 -0.11 -17.59 9.44
C SER A 186 -0.91 -18.86 9.16
N LYS A 187 -2.16 -18.70 8.71
CA LYS A 187 -3.05 -19.79 8.30
C LYS A 187 -3.56 -19.55 6.89
N GLN A 188 -4.05 -20.62 6.25
CA GLN A 188 -4.66 -20.51 4.93
C GLN A 188 -5.64 -19.34 4.85
N GLY A 189 -5.46 -18.48 3.86
CA GLY A 189 -6.26 -17.29 3.60
C GLY A 189 -5.71 -16.00 4.23
N ASP A 190 -4.70 -16.08 5.11
CA ASP A 190 -4.04 -14.90 5.68
C ASP A 190 -3.13 -14.19 4.66
N VAL A 191 -2.73 -12.99 5.04
CA VAL A 191 -1.74 -12.18 4.32
C VAL A 191 -0.56 -11.92 5.25
N VAL A 192 0.66 -12.29 4.85
CA VAL A 192 1.91 -11.82 5.47
C VAL A 192 2.33 -10.56 4.74
N LEU A 193 2.35 -9.45 5.46
CA LEU A 193 2.60 -8.11 4.91
C LEU A 193 3.85 -7.49 5.54
N LEU A 194 4.89 -7.29 4.75
CA LEU A 194 6.00 -6.41 5.12
C LEU A 194 5.61 -4.98 4.74
N SER A 195 5.20 -4.16 5.72
CA SER A 195 4.89 -2.73 5.54
C SER A 195 5.41 -1.96 6.76
N PRO A 196 6.68 -1.54 6.74
CA PRO A 196 7.46 -1.23 7.93
C PRO A 196 7.07 0.02 8.69
N ALA A 197 6.40 0.99 8.10
CA ALA A 197 6.12 2.32 8.65
C ALA A 197 7.37 3.16 8.98
N CYS A 198 8.56 2.57 8.92
CA CYS A 198 9.84 3.13 9.33
C CYS A 198 10.88 3.06 8.22
N ALA A 199 11.88 3.92 8.27
CA ALA A 199 13.06 3.80 7.45
C ALA A 199 13.86 2.52 7.82
N SER A 200 14.71 2.04 6.90
CA SER A 200 15.36 0.72 7.03
C SER A 200 16.79 0.78 7.59
N PHE A 201 17.31 1.96 7.84
CA PHE A 201 18.74 2.21 8.06
C PHE A 201 19.32 1.70 9.40
N ASP A 202 18.51 1.07 10.24
CA ASP A 202 18.95 0.41 11.46
C ASP A 202 19.52 -0.99 11.21
N LEU A 203 18.89 -1.76 10.30
CA LEU A 203 19.25 -3.13 10.00
C LEU A 203 19.64 -3.38 8.55
N PHE A 204 19.38 -2.43 7.66
CA PHE A 204 19.55 -2.55 6.20
C PHE A 204 20.11 -1.26 5.61
N GLU A 205 20.82 -1.37 4.49
CA GLU A 205 21.37 -0.24 3.76
C GLU A 205 20.26 0.68 3.19
N ASN A 206 19.16 0.09 2.72
CA ASN A 206 18.05 0.79 2.10
C ASN A 206 16.78 -0.08 2.14
N PHE A 207 15.65 0.46 1.70
CA PHE A 207 14.38 -0.28 1.68
C PHE A 207 14.36 -1.39 0.62
N GLU A 208 15.13 -1.26 -0.44
CA GLU A 208 15.28 -2.26 -1.50
C GLU A 208 15.94 -3.53 -0.92
N GLN A 209 17.06 -3.38 -0.21
CA GLN A 209 17.74 -4.49 0.46
C GLN A 209 16.81 -5.19 1.46
N ARG A 210 16.08 -4.42 2.30
CA ARG A 210 15.09 -4.97 3.23
C ARG A 210 14.03 -5.79 2.50
N GLY A 211 13.48 -5.27 1.40
CA GLY A 211 12.45 -5.94 0.62
C GLY A 211 12.98 -7.18 -0.12
N ASN A 212 14.20 -7.14 -0.63
CA ASN A 212 14.83 -8.29 -1.28
C ASN A 212 15.13 -9.40 -0.29
N LEU A 213 15.70 -9.08 0.87
CA LEU A 213 15.95 -10.06 1.94
C LEU A 213 14.63 -10.69 2.42
N PHE A 214 13.54 -9.94 2.54
CA PHE A 214 12.23 -10.51 2.84
C PHE A 214 11.81 -11.53 1.78
N LYS A 215 11.86 -11.18 0.50
CA LYS A 215 11.52 -12.09 -0.61
C LYS A 215 12.41 -13.35 -0.60
N ASP A 216 13.70 -13.20 -0.33
CA ASP A 216 14.65 -14.30 -0.33
C ASP A 216 14.42 -15.25 0.84
N GLN A 217 14.07 -14.74 2.04
CA GLN A 217 13.72 -15.61 3.17
C GLN A 217 12.40 -16.34 2.96
N VAL A 218 11.39 -15.68 2.38
CA VAL A 218 10.10 -16.32 2.05
C VAL A 218 10.28 -17.44 1.00
N ARG A 219 11.17 -17.27 0.03
CA ARG A 219 11.46 -18.33 -0.98
C ARG A 219 12.13 -19.56 -0.40
N LYS A 220 12.68 -19.49 0.81
CA LYS A 220 13.34 -20.61 1.50
C LYS A 220 12.38 -21.39 2.42
N LEU A 221 11.12 -20.96 2.55
CA LEU A 221 10.08 -21.67 3.29
C LEU A 221 9.57 -22.88 2.51
#